data_2cc8aacc2e100ce79bc350a45301260f
#
_entry.id   2cc8aacc2e100ce79bc350a45301260f
#
_cell.length_a   1.000
_cell.length_b   1.000
_cell.length_c   1.000
_cell.angle_alpha   90.00
_cell.angle_beta   90.00
_cell.angle_gamma   90.00
#
_symmetry.space_group_name_H-M   'P 1'
#
loop_
_entity.id
_entity.type
_entity.pdbx_description
1 polymer ?
#
loop_
_entity_poly.entity_id
_entity_poly.type
_entity_poly.pdbx_seq_one_letter_code
_entity_poly.pdbx_strand_id
1 'polypeptide(L)'
;MISFNLHAPVFFLSKQDMTRWYRSIYMTISLSILTSFGCGGALQNFNIVSDAQEIEMGRQFSQEIEKELKLYEDPDVVQYIQDLGQRLAKVSKRANITYHIKVVDTDVVNAFALPGGYLYVNRGLISTAETESELAGVMGHEIGHVVGRHGAKALSRQYGLQIITGLVMGGNPGTTRQIAAQFAGIGGALGMFHYSREAEREADALAVEELYEVGIDPDGVAIFFEKLMALHEREPGGLDALFSTHPPSGERVKNARADIALLPHKDNLQKDSDRFRRIKKRLPPLKKSE
;
A
#
# COMPACT_ATOMS: atom_id res chain seq x y z
N MET A 1 -19.42 29.69 77.70
CA MET A 1 -17.96 29.63 77.40
C MET A 1 -17.62 28.15 77.15
N ILE A 2 -17.54 27.76 75.85
CA ILE A 2 -17.13 26.41 75.46
C ILE A 2 -15.86 26.61 74.61
N SER A 3 -14.73 26.20 75.18
CA SER A 3 -13.42 26.28 74.48
C SER A 3 -13.20 25.02 73.66
N PHE A 4 -13.11 25.15 72.32
CA PHE A 4 -12.74 24.06 71.45
C PHE A 4 -11.22 24.07 71.23
N ASN A 5 -10.56 23.03 71.72
CA ASN A 5 -9.12 22.81 71.52
C ASN A 5 -8.95 21.92 70.28
N LEU A 6 -8.54 22.50 69.15
CA LEU A 6 -8.16 21.76 67.92
C LEU A 6 -6.67 21.45 67.96
N HIS A 7 -6.34 20.21 68.36
CA HIS A 7 -4.99 19.65 68.12
C HIS A 7 -5.10 18.74 66.90
N ALA A 8 -4.61 19.23 65.73
CA ALA A 8 -4.38 18.38 64.58
C ALA A 8 -2.97 17.71 64.73
N PRO A 9 -2.84 16.40 64.51
CA PRO A 9 -1.54 15.73 64.54
C PRO A 9 -0.75 16.08 63.30
N VAL A 10 0.41 16.71 63.48
CA VAL A 10 1.40 16.92 62.40
C VAL A 10 2.12 15.60 62.20
N PHE A 11 1.82 14.86 61.14
CA PHE A 11 2.56 13.67 60.73
C PHE A 11 3.90 14.10 60.13
N PHE A 12 4.99 13.92 60.82
CA PHE A 12 6.35 13.99 60.27
C PHE A 12 6.66 12.71 59.51
N LEU A 13 6.66 12.77 58.18
CA LEU A 13 7.12 11.68 57.32
C LEU A 13 8.66 11.53 57.51
N SER A 14 9.13 10.32 57.72
CA SER A 14 10.55 10.03 57.82
C SER A 14 11.28 10.29 56.48
N LYS A 15 12.61 10.56 56.53
CA LYS A 15 13.42 10.72 55.32
C LYS A 15 13.31 9.52 54.37
N GLN A 16 13.07 8.31 54.89
CA GLN A 16 12.88 7.09 54.10
C GLN A 16 11.50 7.07 53.37
N ASP A 17 10.46 7.60 54.00
CA ASP A 17 9.14 7.68 53.40
C ASP A 17 9.08 8.72 52.26
N MET A 18 9.80 9.85 52.45
CA MET A 18 9.91 10.86 51.37
C MET A 18 10.66 10.33 50.17
N THR A 19 11.73 9.55 50.31
CA THR A 19 12.47 8.97 49.19
C THR A 19 11.66 7.91 48.45
N ARG A 20 10.84 7.13 49.15
CA ARG A 20 9.88 6.18 48.55
C ARG A 20 8.78 6.92 47.79
N TRP A 21 8.26 8.01 48.32
CA TRP A 21 7.20 8.82 47.70
C TRP A 21 7.70 9.52 46.42
N TYR A 22 8.91 10.11 46.46
CA TYR A 22 9.56 10.66 45.26
C TYR A 22 9.83 9.60 44.19
N ARG A 23 10.33 8.42 44.54
CA ARG A 23 10.54 7.32 43.61
C ARG A 23 9.23 6.86 42.95
N SER A 24 8.14 6.79 43.68
CA SER A 24 6.82 6.43 43.19
C SER A 24 6.28 7.49 42.24
N ILE A 25 6.42 8.78 42.55
CA ILE A 25 5.98 9.90 41.69
C ILE A 25 6.82 9.96 40.41
N TYR A 26 8.13 9.81 40.48
CA TYR A 26 8.99 9.80 39.30
C TYR A 26 8.69 8.58 38.39
N MET A 27 8.39 7.43 38.98
CA MET A 27 8.03 6.24 38.22
C MET A 27 6.65 6.36 37.54
N THR A 28 5.67 6.99 38.19
CA THR A 28 4.36 7.26 37.60
C THR A 28 4.38 8.39 36.55
N ILE A 29 5.19 9.44 36.78
CA ILE A 29 5.35 10.53 35.79
C ILE A 29 6.13 10.03 34.56
N SER A 30 7.17 9.20 34.75
CA SER A 30 7.92 8.60 33.64
C SER A 30 7.05 7.64 32.79
N LEU A 31 6.15 6.90 33.42
CA LEU A 31 5.23 6.01 32.70
C LEU A 31 4.12 6.80 31.97
N SER A 32 3.68 7.94 32.51
CA SER A 32 2.67 8.79 31.88
C SER A 32 3.20 9.61 30.70
N ILE A 33 4.50 9.93 30.67
CA ILE A 33 5.15 10.63 29.55
C ILE A 33 5.36 9.67 28.38
N LEU A 34 5.57 8.37 28.62
CA LEU A 34 5.67 7.36 27.55
C LEU A 34 4.32 7.09 26.83
N THR A 35 3.19 7.39 27.48
CA THR A 35 1.86 7.18 26.86
C THR A 35 1.34 8.40 26.08
N SER A 36 1.99 9.56 26.18
CA SER A 36 1.55 10.83 25.56
C SER A 36 2.25 11.15 24.22
N PHE A 37 3.32 10.46 23.87
CA PHE A 37 3.86 10.52 22.52
C PHE A 37 3.09 9.54 21.65
N GLY A 38 2.26 10.06 20.74
CA GLY A 38 1.42 9.29 19.85
C GLY A 38 2.16 8.15 19.15
N CYS A 39 2.05 6.94 19.70
CA CYS A 39 2.60 5.71 19.14
C CYS A 39 2.02 5.33 17.77
N GLY A 40 1.02 6.07 17.26
CA GLY A 40 0.39 5.77 15.97
C GLY A 40 1.36 5.89 14.79
N GLY A 41 2.10 6.98 14.68
CA GLY A 41 2.98 7.24 13.53
C GLY A 41 4.26 6.40 13.50
N ALA A 42 4.82 6.07 14.67
CA ALA A 42 6.05 5.25 14.75
C ALA A 42 5.80 3.79 14.32
N LEU A 43 4.62 3.24 14.64
CA LEU A 43 4.25 1.88 14.25
C LEU A 43 3.89 1.76 12.77
N GLN A 44 3.40 2.81 12.14
CA GLN A 44 3.03 2.80 10.71
C GLN A 44 4.27 2.68 9.81
N ASN A 45 5.38 3.32 10.19
CA ASN A 45 6.65 3.28 9.45
C ASN A 45 7.59 2.16 9.89
N PHE A 46 7.14 1.31 10.83
CA PHE A 46 7.95 0.19 11.30
C PHE A 46 8.19 -0.83 10.18
N ASN A 47 9.44 -0.97 9.78
CA ASN A 47 9.88 -1.92 8.77
C ASN A 47 11.24 -2.50 9.19
N ILE A 48 11.26 -3.81 9.45
CA ILE A 48 12.47 -4.56 9.82
C ILE A 48 13.05 -5.35 8.63
N VAL A 49 12.37 -5.31 7.49
CA VAL A 49 12.79 -6.02 6.28
C VAL A 49 13.74 -5.16 5.48
N SER A 50 14.95 -5.64 5.20
CA SER A 50 15.90 -4.98 4.30
C SER A 50 15.40 -5.03 2.85
N ASP A 51 15.98 -4.22 1.94
CA ASP A 51 15.62 -4.24 0.51
C ASP A 51 15.88 -5.61 -0.12
N ALA A 52 17.01 -6.24 0.17
CA ALA A 52 17.32 -7.56 -0.36
C ALA A 52 16.35 -8.65 0.12
N GLN A 53 15.94 -8.57 1.39
CA GLN A 53 14.94 -9.49 1.94
C GLN A 53 13.56 -9.26 1.32
N GLU A 54 13.17 -8.01 1.11
CA GLU A 54 11.91 -7.66 0.46
C GLU A 54 11.84 -8.20 -0.96
N ILE A 55 12.91 -8.03 -1.74
CA ILE A 55 13.00 -8.54 -3.12
C ILE A 55 12.90 -10.07 -3.13
N GLU A 56 13.61 -10.76 -2.22
CA GLU A 56 13.57 -12.23 -2.14
C GLU A 56 12.17 -12.73 -1.69
N MET A 57 11.54 -12.05 -0.74
CA MET A 57 10.16 -12.36 -0.33
C MET A 57 9.19 -12.18 -1.50
N GLY A 58 9.30 -11.07 -2.25
CA GLY A 58 8.49 -10.83 -3.43
C GLY A 58 8.65 -11.91 -4.49
N ARG A 59 9.89 -12.35 -4.73
CA ARG A 59 10.19 -13.45 -5.65
C ARG A 59 9.52 -14.76 -5.22
N GLN A 60 9.54 -15.09 -3.94
CA GLN A 60 8.88 -16.29 -3.42
C GLN A 60 7.36 -16.18 -3.50
N PHE A 61 6.79 -15.01 -3.13
CA PHE A 61 5.37 -14.78 -3.24
C PHE A 61 4.87 -14.85 -4.68
N SER A 62 5.62 -14.24 -5.63
CA SER A 62 5.26 -14.32 -7.04
C SER A 62 5.23 -15.76 -7.54
N GLN A 63 6.20 -16.58 -7.15
CA GLN A 63 6.25 -18.00 -7.53
C GLN A 63 5.06 -18.81 -6.96
N GLU A 64 4.59 -18.49 -5.76
CA GLU A 64 3.44 -19.18 -5.17
C GLU A 64 2.12 -18.76 -5.85
N ILE A 65 1.87 -17.46 -5.99
CA ILE A 65 0.61 -17.01 -6.58
C ILE A 65 0.50 -17.36 -8.07
N GLU A 66 1.60 -17.40 -8.80
CA GLU A 66 1.61 -17.74 -10.23
C GLU A 66 1.24 -19.21 -10.51
N LYS A 67 1.21 -20.08 -9.52
CA LYS A 67 0.67 -21.44 -9.65
C LYS A 67 -0.85 -21.44 -9.83
N GLU A 68 -1.52 -20.38 -9.37
CA GLU A 68 -2.98 -20.23 -9.41
C GLU A 68 -3.44 -19.19 -10.43
N LEU A 69 -2.55 -18.27 -10.81
CA LEU A 69 -2.85 -17.23 -11.78
C LEU A 69 -2.74 -17.76 -13.21
N LYS A 70 -3.76 -17.53 -14.00
CA LYS A 70 -3.65 -17.65 -15.46
C LYS A 70 -3.09 -16.35 -16.02
N LEU A 71 -1.89 -16.39 -16.56
CA LEU A 71 -1.29 -15.21 -17.21
C LEU A 71 -1.89 -15.01 -18.61
N TYR A 72 -2.00 -13.75 -19.00
CA TYR A 72 -2.50 -13.37 -20.34
C TYR A 72 -1.36 -13.48 -21.35
N GLU A 73 -1.64 -14.11 -22.51
CA GLU A 73 -0.61 -14.53 -23.48
C GLU A 73 -0.53 -13.68 -24.74
N ASP A 74 -1.45 -12.71 -24.97
CA ASP A 74 -1.32 -11.81 -26.15
C ASP A 74 -0.07 -10.95 -26.03
N PRO A 75 0.95 -11.14 -26.91
CA PRO A 75 2.25 -10.52 -26.73
C PRO A 75 2.19 -9.00 -26.89
N ASP A 76 1.31 -8.46 -27.71
CA ASP A 76 1.17 -7.00 -27.88
C ASP A 76 0.60 -6.33 -26.65
N VAL A 77 -0.38 -6.98 -25.99
CA VAL A 77 -0.98 -6.50 -24.75
C VAL A 77 0.04 -6.57 -23.62
N VAL A 78 0.69 -7.73 -23.47
CA VAL A 78 1.68 -7.94 -22.42
C VAL A 78 2.84 -6.94 -22.56
N GLN A 79 3.38 -6.78 -23.75
CA GLN A 79 4.49 -5.86 -24.01
C GLN A 79 4.07 -4.40 -23.76
N TYR A 80 2.84 -4.03 -24.13
CA TYR A 80 2.34 -2.68 -23.87
C TYR A 80 2.28 -2.37 -22.35
N ILE A 81 1.72 -3.29 -21.57
CA ILE A 81 1.61 -3.13 -20.10
C ILE A 81 2.99 -3.09 -19.45
N GLN A 82 3.91 -3.94 -19.91
CA GLN A 82 5.30 -3.91 -19.44
C GLN A 82 5.97 -2.57 -19.76
N ASP A 83 5.87 -2.08 -20.99
CA ASP A 83 6.46 -0.80 -21.39
C ASP A 83 5.90 0.36 -20.57
N LEU A 84 4.57 0.41 -20.37
CA LEU A 84 3.92 1.46 -19.59
C LEU A 84 4.40 1.44 -18.12
N GLY A 85 4.39 0.27 -17.50
CA GLY A 85 4.82 0.15 -16.12
C GLY A 85 6.33 0.38 -15.94
N GLN A 86 7.18 -0.03 -16.88
CA GLN A 86 8.61 0.28 -16.83
C GLN A 86 8.89 1.78 -17.00
N ARG A 87 8.07 2.51 -17.81
CA ARG A 87 8.17 3.97 -17.92
C ARG A 87 7.91 4.64 -16.58
N LEU A 88 6.85 4.23 -15.87
CA LEU A 88 6.50 4.76 -14.54
C LEU A 88 7.57 4.38 -13.51
N ALA A 89 7.95 3.11 -13.45
CA ALA A 89 8.96 2.62 -12.51
C ALA A 89 10.33 3.35 -12.66
N LYS A 90 10.69 3.72 -13.88
CA LYS A 90 11.97 4.39 -14.17
C LYS A 90 12.08 5.79 -13.56
N VAL A 91 10.98 6.49 -13.39
CA VAL A 91 10.93 7.82 -12.76
C VAL A 91 10.57 7.77 -11.29
N SER A 92 10.20 6.61 -10.77
CA SER A 92 9.82 6.41 -9.37
C SER A 92 11.00 6.62 -8.43
N LYS A 93 10.72 6.98 -7.19
CA LYS A 93 11.76 7.15 -6.14
C LYS A 93 12.48 5.84 -5.78
N ARG A 94 12.08 4.71 -6.39
CA ARG A 94 12.70 3.38 -6.20
C ARG A 94 13.05 2.72 -7.54
N ALA A 95 13.56 3.49 -8.49
CA ALA A 95 13.98 3.03 -9.82
C ALA A 95 15.21 2.08 -9.81
N ASN A 96 15.83 1.89 -8.65
CA ASN A 96 17.03 1.06 -8.45
C ASN A 96 16.74 -0.44 -8.29
N ILE A 97 15.46 -0.85 -8.28
CA ILE A 97 15.06 -2.26 -8.24
C ILE A 97 14.50 -2.69 -9.61
N THR A 98 14.44 -4.00 -9.83
CA THR A 98 13.80 -4.56 -11.02
C THR A 98 12.29 -4.69 -10.79
N TYR A 99 11.49 -4.14 -11.71
CA TYR A 99 10.05 -4.32 -11.71
C TYR A 99 9.64 -5.45 -12.66
N HIS A 100 8.90 -6.41 -12.14
CA HIS A 100 8.35 -7.56 -12.87
C HIS A 100 6.86 -7.35 -13.09
N ILE A 101 6.46 -7.01 -14.31
CA ILE A 101 5.09 -6.62 -14.62
C ILE A 101 4.44 -7.71 -15.45
N LYS A 102 3.28 -8.21 -14.99
CA LYS A 102 2.56 -9.30 -15.62
C LYS A 102 1.08 -8.97 -15.79
N VAL A 103 0.47 -9.52 -16.83
CA VAL A 103 -0.96 -9.40 -17.09
C VAL A 103 -1.64 -10.70 -16.67
N VAL A 104 -2.73 -10.60 -15.90
CA VAL A 104 -3.53 -11.75 -15.46
C VAL A 104 -4.78 -11.87 -16.32
N ASP A 105 -5.07 -13.07 -16.82
CA ASP A 105 -6.25 -13.38 -17.64
C ASP A 105 -7.49 -13.58 -16.76
N THR A 106 -8.00 -12.49 -16.25
CA THR A 106 -9.26 -12.45 -15.49
C THR A 106 -10.05 -11.19 -15.80
N ASP A 107 -11.38 -11.29 -15.72
CA ASP A 107 -12.31 -10.17 -15.90
C ASP A 107 -12.42 -9.28 -14.65
N VAL A 108 -11.88 -9.72 -13.51
CA VAL A 108 -11.91 -8.95 -12.27
C VAL A 108 -11.16 -7.63 -12.47
N VAL A 109 -11.80 -6.51 -12.14
CA VAL A 109 -11.20 -5.18 -12.19
C VAL A 109 -10.25 -5.03 -11.00
N ASN A 110 -8.96 -5.27 -11.22
CA ASN A 110 -7.94 -5.18 -10.16
C ASN A 110 -6.54 -5.03 -10.74
N ALA A 111 -5.63 -4.44 -9.96
CA ALA A 111 -4.18 -4.59 -10.04
C ALA A 111 -3.65 -4.74 -8.63
N PHE A 112 -2.47 -5.30 -8.47
CA PHE A 112 -1.83 -5.41 -7.16
C PHE A 112 -0.32 -5.54 -7.30
N ALA A 113 0.39 -5.03 -6.30
CA ALA A 113 1.82 -5.18 -6.19
C ALA A 113 2.21 -6.06 -4.99
N LEU A 114 3.17 -6.96 -5.21
CA LEU A 114 3.86 -7.65 -4.13
C LEU A 114 5.14 -6.89 -3.75
N PRO A 115 5.67 -7.08 -2.55
CA PRO A 115 6.94 -6.52 -2.16
C PRO A 115 8.04 -6.78 -3.21
N GLY A 116 9.01 -5.88 -3.32
CA GLY A 116 10.19 -6.09 -4.18
C GLY A 116 9.95 -5.89 -5.68
N GLY A 117 8.81 -5.27 -6.09
CA GLY A 117 8.61 -4.81 -7.47
C GLY A 117 7.86 -5.77 -8.39
N TYR A 118 7.07 -6.69 -7.87
CA TYR A 118 6.22 -7.58 -8.66
C TYR A 118 4.82 -6.97 -8.80
N LEU A 119 4.44 -6.58 -10.02
CA LEU A 119 3.16 -5.94 -10.34
C LEU A 119 2.32 -6.83 -11.24
N TYR A 120 1.07 -7.01 -10.87
CA TYR A 120 0.07 -7.79 -11.62
C TYR A 120 -1.09 -6.88 -12.01
N VAL A 121 -1.43 -6.89 -13.31
CA VAL A 121 -2.50 -6.08 -13.88
C VAL A 121 -3.53 -7.02 -14.49
N ASN A 122 -4.74 -7.01 -13.98
CA ASN A 122 -5.81 -7.84 -14.50
C ASN A 122 -6.32 -7.29 -15.84
N ARG A 123 -6.65 -8.20 -16.75
CA ARG A 123 -7.27 -7.86 -18.04
C ARG A 123 -8.55 -7.04 -17.87
N GLY A 124 -9.34 -7.34 -16.83
CA GLY A 124 -10.55 -6.57 -16.49
C GLY A 124 -10.28 -5.11 -16.22
N LEU A 125 -9.16 -4.78 -15.54
CA LEU A 125 -8.74 -3.39 -15.32
C LEU A 125 -8.42 -2.68 -16.63
N ILE A 126 -7.62 -3.33 -17.50
CA ILE A 126 -7.24 -2.76 -18.80
C ILE A 126 -8.49 -2.49 -19.66
N SER A 127 -9.46 -3.40 -19.62
CA SER A 127 -10.74 -3.24 -20.35
C SER A 127 -11.60 -2.11 -19.78
N THR A 128 -11.58 -1.88 -18.47
CA THR A 128 -12.40 -0.87 -17.78
C THR A 128 -11.84 0.54 -17.93
N ALA A 129 -10.51 0.70 -17.94
CA ALA A 129 -9.87 1.99 -18.18
C ALA A 129 -10.26 2.53 -19.56
N GLU A 130 -10.72 3.77 -19.64
CA GLU A 130 -11.14 4.39 -20.91
C GLU A 130 -9.98 5.09 -21.61
N THR A 131 -9.00 5.55 -20.85
CA THR A 131 -7.80 6.23 -21.35
C THR A 131 -6.53 5.59 -20.81
N GLU A 132 -5.41 5.84 -21.51
CA GLU A 132 -4.09 5.42 -21.04
C GLU A 132 -3.75 6.03 -19.68
N SER A 133 -4.15 7.28 -19.43
CA SER A 133 -3.87 7.96 -18.17
C SER A 133 -4.62 7.32 -17.00
N GLU A 134 -5.83 6.82 -17.17
CA GLU A 134 -6.56 6.07 -16.14
C GLU A 134 -5.83 4.76 -15.78
N LEU A 135 -5.40 4.00 -16.78
CA LEU A 135 -4.64 2.77 -16.58
C LEU A 135 -3.29 3.06 -15.89
N ALA A 136 -2.58 4.09 -16.39
CA ALA A 136 -1.33 4.54 -15.81
C ALA A 136 -1.50 5.00 -14.35
N GLY A 137 -2.62 5.65 -14.02
CA GLY A 137 -2.96 6.08 -12.68
C GLY A 137 -2.99 4.93 -11.68
N VAL A 138 -3.64 3.82 -12.04
CA VAL A 138 -3.66 2.61 -11.19
C VAL A 138 -2.29 1.95 -11.12
N MET A 139 -1.61 1.81 -12.26
CA MET A 139 -0.28 1.20 -12.27
C MET A 139 0.73 2.03 -11.47
N GLY A 140 0.67 3.36 -11.54
CA GLY A 140 1.48 4.27 -10.73
C GLY A 140 1.15 4.14 -9.23
N HIS A 141 -0.13 4.01 -8.88
CA HIS A 141 -0.55 3.76 -7.50
C HIS A 141 0.08 2.46 -6.95
N GLU A 142 0.06 1.38 -7.72
CA GLU A 142 0.69 0.12 -7.33
C GLU A 142 2.22 0.25 -7.21
N ILE A 143 2.86 0.97 -8.13
CA ILE A 143 4.29 1.30 -8.04
C ILE A 143 4.54 2.16 -6.79
N GLY A 144 3.66 3.11 -6.47
CA GLY A 144 3.69 3.90 -5.24
C GLY A 144 3.71 3.04 -3.98
N HIS A 145 2.92 1.95 -3.94
CA HIS A 145 3.00 0.98 -2.83
C HIS A 145 4.36 0.28 -2.74
N VAL A 146 4.98 -0.04 -3.88
CA VAL A 146 6.35 -0.59 -3.90
C VAL A 146 7.36 0.44 -3.42
N VAL A 147 7.26 1.70 -3.88
CA VAL A 147 8.13 2.81 -3.48
C VAL A 147 8.02 3.06 -1.97
N GLY A 148 6.80 3.18 -1.45
CA GLY A 148 6.51 3.35 -0.02
C GLY A 148 6.83 2.12 0.84
N ARG A 149 7.19 0.99 0.20
CA ARG A 149 7.47 -0.30 0.86
C ARG A 149 6.30 -0.78 1.74
N HIS A 150 5.07 -0.44 1.34
CA HIS A 150 3.87 -0.66 2.15
C HIS A 150 3.62 -2.14 2.44
N GLY A 151 3.90 -3.03 1.49
CA GLY A 151 3.85 -4.47 1.68
C GLY A 151 4.85 -4.96 2.73
N ALA A 152 6.11 -4.51 2.66
CA ALA A 152 7.15 -4.87 3.65
C ALA A 152 6.82 -4.32 5.05
N LYS A 153 6.28 -3.09 5.13
CA LYS A 153 5.79 -2.51 6.39
C LYS A 153 4.61 -3.30 6.96
N ALA A 154 3.66 -3.74 6.13
CA ALA A 154 2.53 -4.57 6.55
C ALA A 154 3.00 -5.92 7.10
N LEU A 155 3.91 -6.59 6.38
CA LEU A 155 4.53 -7.85 6.82
C LEU A 155 5.31 -7.68 8.13
N SER A 156 6.08 -6.59 8.27
CA SER A 156 6.81 -6.28 9.50
C SER A 156 5.88 -6.10 10.70
N ARG A 157 4.73 -5.46 10.51
CA ARG A 157 3.72 -5.30 11.58
C ARG A 157 3.07 -6.62 11.96
N GLN A 158 2.73 -7.45 10.98
CA GLN A 158 2.00 -8.69 11.19
C GLN A 158 2.89 -9.82 11.70
N TYR A 159 4.11 -9.93 11.18
CA TYR A 159 5.02 -11.05 11.42
C TYR A 159 6.33 -10.63 12.08
N GLY A 160 6.45 -9.39 12.56
CA GLY A 160 7.71 -8.80 13.00
C GLY A 160 8.55 -9.70 13.89
N LEU A 161 7.96 -10.32 14.91
CA LEU A 161 8.70 -11.23 15.81
C LEU A 161 9.15 -12.50 15.08
N GLN A 162 8.34 -13.07 14.19
CA GLN A 162 8.68 -14.27 13.43
C GLN A 162 9.77 -13.98 12.39
N ILE A 163 9.71 -12.82 11.73
CA ILE A 163 10.75 -12.36 10.81
C ILE A 163 12.05 -12.14 11.57
N ILE A 164 12.02 -11.45 12.73
CA ILE A 164 13.21 -11.22 13.57
C ILE A 164 13.82 -12.54 14.00
N THR A 165 13.02 -13.47 14.53
CA THR A 165 13.53 -14.77 14.98
C THR A 165 14.09 -15.60 13.84
N GLY A 166 13.42 -15.60 12.67
CA GLY A 166 13.92 -16.31 11.49
C GLY A 166 15.21 -15.73 10.92
N LEU A 167 15.38 -14.41 10.97
CA LEU A 167 16.57 -13.72 10.46
C LEU A 167 17.75 -13.76 11.44
N VAL A 168 17.49 -13.55 12.73
CA VAL A 168 18.53 -13.50 13.80
C VAL A 168 19.06 -14.90 14.13
N MET A 169 18.21 -15.93 14.04
CA MET A 169 18.61 -17.32 14.34
C MET A 169 19.21 -18.07 13.13
N GLY A 170 19.73 -17.35 12.13
CA GLY A 170 20.49 -17.94 11.05
C GLY A 170 19.77 -18.10 9.72
N GLY A 171 18.75 -17.27 9.47
CA GLY A 171 18.14 -17.15 8.14
C GLY A 171 17.58 -18.47 7.64
N ASN A 172 16.70 -19.10 8.42
CA ASN A 172 16.07 -20.35 7.95
C ASN A 172 15.19 -20.05 6.72
N PRO A 173 15.55 -20.49 5.50
CA PRO A 173 14.73 -20.34 4.31
C PRO A 173 13.29 -20.87 4.50
N GLY A 174 13.10 -21.76 5.47
CA GLY A 174 11.80 -22.30 5.88
C GLY A 174 10.87 -21.24 6.45
N THR A 175 11.36 -20.20 7.16
CA THR A 175 10.49 -19.17 7.75
C THR A 175 9.87 -18.29 6.65
N THR A 176 10.67 -17.85 5.67
CA THR A 176 10.15 -17.08 4.53
C THR A 176 9.19 -17.92 3.68
N ARG A 177 9.51 -19.21 3.49
CA ARG A 177 8.62 -20.16 2.80
C ARG A 177 7.34 -20.43 3.59
N GLN A 178 7.38 -20.51 4.92
CA GLN A 178 6.19 -20.66 5.76
C GLN A 178 5.30 -19.43 5.71
N ILE A 179 5.88 -18.22 5.74
CA ILE A 179 5.15 -16.98 5.53
C ILE A 179 4.56 -16.99 4.11
N ALA A 180 5.35 -17.32 3.07
CA ALA A 180 4.87 -17.42 1.70
C ALA A 180 3.75 -18.47 1.53
N ALA A 181 3.81 -19.59 2.23
CA ALA A 181 2.77 -20.62 2.19
C ALA A 181 1.45 -20.18 2.84
N GLN A 182 1.48 -19.20 3.77
CA GLN A 182 0.26 -18.58 4.31
C GLN A 182 -0.43 -17.67 3.29
N PHE A 183 0.30 -17.28 2.23
CA PHE A 183 -0.25 -16.59 1.06
C PHE A 183 -0.85 -17.58 0.03
N ALA A 184 -0.91 -18.88 0.35
CA ALA A 184 -1.50 -19.86 -0.54
C ALA A 184 -2.94 -19.45 -0.86
N GLY A 185 -3.15 -19.16 -2.16
CA GLY A 185 -4.38 -18.61 -2.69
C GLY A 185 -4.33 -17.10 -2.96
N ILE A 186 -4.84 -16.72 -4.13
CA ILE A 186 -4.97 -15.32 -4.54
C ILE A 186 -5.71 -14.50 -3.48
N GLY A 187 -6.76 -15.09 -2.86
CA GLY A 187 -7.52 -14.46 -1.78
C GLY A 187 -6.70 -14.18 -0.51
N GLY A 188 -5.77 -15.08 -0.16
CA GLY A 188 -4.85 -14.90 0.98
C GLY A 188 -3.83 -13.79 0.74
N ALA A 189 -3.24 -13.76 -0.45
CA ALA A 189 -2.27 -12.72 -0.83
C ALA A 189 -2.93 -11.33 -0.88
N LEU A 190 -4.08 -11.19 -1.52
CA LEU A 190 -4.80 -9.94 -1.62
C LEU A 190 -5.33 -9.45 -0.28
N GLY A 191 -5.92 -10.33 0.55
CA GLY A 191 -6.47 -9.96 1.85
C GLY A 191 -5.43 -9.54 2.89
N MET A 192 -4.13 -9.86 2.67
CA MET A 192 -3.07 -9.51 3.60
C MET A 192 -2.57 -8.07 3.44
N PHE A 193 -2.71 -7.45 2.28
CA PHE A 193 -2.27 -6.09 2.01
C PHE A 193 -3.41 -5.08 2.15
N HIS A 194 -4.05 -5.07 3.33
CA HIS A 194 -4.92 -3.96 3.69
C HIS A 194 -4.07 -2.77 4.14
N TYR A 195 -4.04 -1.73 3.33
CA TYR A 195 -3.20 -0.57 3.58
C TYR A 195 -3.89 0.48 4.46
N SER A 196 -3.09 1.24 5.22
CA SER A 196 -3.60 2.37 5.99
C SER A 196 -3.97 3.53 5.06
N ARG A 197 -4.82 4.45 5.53
CA ARG A 197 -5.18 5.65 4.75
C ARG A 197 -3.96 6.49 4.38
N GLU A 198 -2.94 6.53 5.23
CA GLU A 198 -1.69 7.24 4.98
C GLU A 198 -0.89 6.57 3.87
N ALA A 199 -0.84 5.23 3.85
CA ALA A 199 -0.19 4.48 2.79
C ALA A 199 -0.89 4.66 1.44
N GLU A 200 -2.24 4.67 1.43
CA GLU A 200 -3.03 4.97 0.24
C GLU A 200 -2.76 6.39 -0.27
N ARG A 201 -2.74 7.38 0.64
CA ARG A 201 -2.44 8.76 0.27
C ARG A 201 -1.02 8.94 -0.28
N GLU A 202 -0.03 8.27 0.33
CA GLU A 202 1.35 8.27 -0.16
C GLU A 202 1.43 7.65 -1.57
N ALA A 203 0.75 6.53 -1.81
CA ALA A 203 0.72 5.87 -3.11
C ALA A 203 0.02 6.73 -4.17
N ASP A 204 -1.09 7.40 -3.83
CA ASP A 204 -1.80 8.32 -4.74
C ASP A 204 -0.90 9.51 -5.14
N ALA A 205 -0.21 10.14 -4.17
CA ALA A 205 0.67 11.27 -4.44
C ALA A 205 1.87 10.85 -5.32
N LEU A 206 2.45 9.67 -5.08
CA LEU A 206 3.52 9.12 -5.91
C LEU A 206 3.04 8.82 -7.34
N ALA A 207 1.83 8.27 -7.51
CA ALA A 207 1.24 8.06 -8.83
C ALA A 207 1.08 9.37 -9.61
N VAL A 208 0.60 10.44 -8.96
CA VAL A 208 0.46 11.78 -9.56
C VAL A 208 1.82 12.30 -10.03
N GLU A 209 2.86 12.21 -9.19
CA GLU A 209 4.23 12.59 -9.55
C GLU A 209 4.75 11.77 -10.74
N GLU A 210 4.62 10.45 -10.70
CA GLU A 210 5.14 9.54 -11.73
C GLU A 210 4.47 9.77 -13.09
N LEU A 211 3.15 9.91 -13.15
CA LEU A 211 2.44 10.21 -14.39
C LEU A 211 2.91 11.54 -14.98
N TYR A 212 3.00 12.58 -14.15
CA TYR A 212 3.45 13.89 -14.58
C TYR A 212 4.88 13.84 -15.15
N GLU A 213 5.80 13.14 -14.48
CA GLU A 213 7.21 13.02 -14.90
C GLU A 213 7.33 12.33 -16.27
N VAL A 214 6.57 11.26 -16.52
CA VAL A 214 6.59 10.58 -17.83
C VAL A 214 5.76 11.28 -18.91
N GLY A 215 5.12 12.42 -18.59
CA GLY A 215 4.33 13.20 -19.54
C GLY A 215 2.93 12.63 -19.80
N ILE A 216 2.40 11.81 -18.90
CA ILE A 216 1.02 11.35 -18.89
C ILE A 216 0.20 12.29 -18.02
N ASP A 217 -1.08 12.52 -18.40
CA ASP A 217 -2.00 13.37 -17.65
C ASP A 217 -2.30 12.77 -16.26
N PRO A 218 -1.86 13.40 -15.15
CA PRO A 218 -2.06 12.87 -13.81
C PRO A 218 -3.53 12.90 -13.36
N ASP A 219 -4.43 13.62 -14.03
CA ASP A 219 -5.87 13.56 -13.76
C ASP A 219 -6.44 12.14 -13.89
N GLY A 220 -5.77 11.25 -14.63
CA GLY A 220 -6.13 9.84 -14.74
C GLY A 220 -6.27 9.13 -13.40
N VAL A 221 -5.46 9.50 -12.39
CA VAL A 221 -5.55 8.96 -11.02
C VAL A 221 -6.90 9.28 -10.39
N ALA A 222 -7.30 10.56 -10.39
CA ALA A 222 -8.57 11.00 -9.80
C ALA A 222 -9.78 10.49 -10.59
N ILE A 223 -9.73 10.60 -11.92
CA ILE A 223 -10.82 10.18 -12.83
C ILE A 223 -11.12 8.69 -12.66
N PHE A 224 -10.07 7.85 -12.56
CA PHE A 224 -10.29 6.41 -12.41
C PHE A 224 -10.93 6.06 -11.07
N PHE A 225 -10.53 6.70 -9.96
CA PHE A 225 -11.17 6.50 -8.66
C PHE A 225 -12.64 6.93 -8.66
N GLU A 226 -12.97 8.09 -9.26
CA GLU A 226 -14.36 8.52 -9.42
C GLU A 226 -15.17 7.50 -10.21
N LYS A 227 -14.61 6.97 -11.30
CA LYS A 227 -15.24 5.92 -12.10
C LYS A 227 -15.49 4.65 -11.29
N LEU A 228 -14.50 4.17 -10.53
CA LEU A 228 -14.64 2.97 -9.72
C LEU A 228 -15.73 3.13 -8.65
N MET A 229 -15.79 4.29 -8.00
CA MET A 229 -16.85 4.59 -7.02
C MET A 229 -18.24 4.55 -7.68
N ALA A 230 -18.39 5.17 -8.85
CA ALA A 230 -19.65 5.18 -9.60
C ALA A 230 -20.05 3.78 -10.11
N LEU A 231 -19.08 2.95 -10.49
CA LEU A 231 -19.33 1.56 -10.89
C LEU A 231 -19.77 0.71 -9.70
N HIS A 232 -19.14 0.87 -8.56
CA HIS A 232 -19.51 0.13 -7.34
C HIS A 232 -20.93 0.43 -6.85
N GLU A 233 -21.37 1.69 -6.96
CA GLU A 233 -22.74 2.08 -6.65
C GLU A 233 -23.76 1.40 -7.58
N ARG A 234 -23.41 1.16 -8.84
CA ARG A 234 -24.28 0.55 -9.85
C ARG A 234 -24.27 -0.98 -9.82
N GLU A 235 -23.12 -1.57 -9.57
CA GLU A 235 -22.88 -3.02 -9.60
C GLU A 235 -22.10 -3.43 -8.33
N PRO A 236 -22.75 -3.54 -7.17
CA PRO A 236 -22.12 -4.03 -5.96
C PRO A 236 -21.54 -5.44 -6.19
N GLY A 237 -20.29 -5.65 -5.77
CA GLY A 237 -19.58 -6.94 -5.89
C GLY A 237 -18.52 -6.99 -6.99
N GLY A 238 -18.68 -6.26 -8.09
CA GLY A 238 -17.73 -6.28 -9.22
C GLY A 238 -16.34 -5.70 -8.90
N LEU A 239 -16.22 -4.90 -7.85
CA LEU A 239 -15.00 -4.20 -7.42
C LEU A 239 -14.52 -4.60 -6.01
N ASP A 240 -15.15 -5.62 -5.40
CA ASP A 240 -14.85 -6.01 -4.01
C ASP A 240 -13.38 -6.39 -3.82
N ALA A 241 -12.76 -7.04 -4.80
CA ALA A 241 -11.36 -7.42 -4.75
C ALA A 241 -10.44 -6.19 -4.64
N LEU A 242 -10.69 -5.14 -5.44
CA LEU A 242 -9.93 -3.90 -5.41
C LEU A 242 -10.19 -3.12 -4.12
N PHE A 243 -11.45 -2.99 -3.73
CA PHE A 243 -11.82 -2.18 -2.56
C PHE A 243 -11.50 -2.85 -1.22
N SER A 244 -11.30 -4.16 -1.20
CA SER A 244 -10.82 -4.87 0.00
C SER A 244 -9.39 -4.51 0.37
N THR A 245 -8.56 -4.20 -0.61
CA THR A 245 -7.15 -3.80 -0.42
C THR A 245 -6.98 -2.28 -0.43
N HIS A 246 -7.74 -1.57 -1.27
CA HIS A 246 -7.67 -0.13 -1.51
C HIS A 246 -9.04 0.53 -1.29
N PRO A 247 -9.42 0.82 -0.03
CA PRO A 247 -10.73 1.41 0.25
C PRO A 247 -10.92 2.72 -0.51
N PRO A 248 -11.99 2.85 -1.30
CA PRO A 248 -12.28 4.08 -2.02
C PRO A 248 -12.75 5.15 -1.02
N SER A 249 -12.38 6.39 -1.29
CA SER A 249 -12.98 7.52 -0.56
C SER A 249 -12.96 8.79 -1.42
N GLY A 250 -13.99 9.61 -1.29
CA GLY A 250 -14.00 10.94 -1.92
C GLY A 250 -12.85 11.82 -1.43
N GLU A 251 -12.28 11.54 -0.26
CA GLU A 251 -11.09 12.23 0.24
C GLU A 251 -9.86 11.92 -0.61
N ARG A 252 -9.66 10.68 -1.07
CA ARG A 252 -8.56 10.30 -1.97
C ARG A 252 -8.63 11.07 -3.27
N VAL A 253 -9.80 11.14 -3.90
CA VAL A 253 -10.04 11.93 -5.12
C VAL A 253 -9.71 13.41 -4.89
N LYS A 254 -10.20 14.00 -3.80
CA LYS A 254 -9.92 15.39 -3.44
C LYS A 254 -8.43 15.65 -3.25
N ASN A 255 -7.73 14.74 -2.58
CA ASN A 255 -6.30 14.85 -2.33
C ASN A 255 -5.49 14.73 -3.62
N ALA A 256 -5.79 13.76 -4.48
CA ALA A 256 -5.13 13.60 -5.78
C ALA A 256 -5.29 14.88 -6.63
N ARG A 257 -6.50 15.45 -6.69
CA ARG A 257 -6.72 16.73 -7.41
C ARG A 257 -5.96 17.90 -6.79
N ALA A 258 -5.82 17.94 -5.46
CA ALA A 258 -5.01 18.96 -4.78
C ALA A 258 -3.51 18.80 -5.10
N ASP A 259 -3.00 17.59 -5.11
CA ASP A 259 -1.61 17.30 -5.47
C ASP A 259 -1.34 17.67 -6.94
N ILE A 260 -2.25 17.35 -7.87
CA ILE A 260 -2.19 17.74 -9.29
C ILE A 260 -2.15 19.27 -9.43
N ALA A 261 -2.97 20.01 -8.67
CA ALA A 261 -3.02 21.46 -8.72
C ALA A 261 -1.71 22.14 -8.26
N LEU A 262 -0.86 21.43 -7.51
CA LEU A 262 0.45 21.92 -7.07
C LEU A 262 1.55 21.68 -8.11
N LEU A 263 1.31 20.84 -9.14
CA LEU A 263 2.30 20.58 -10.17
C LEU A 263 2.53 21.80 -11.05
N PRO A 264 3.77 22.07 -11.49
CA PRO A 264 4.03 23.08 -12.48
C PRO A 264 3.21 22.85 -13.75
N HIS A 265 2.84 23.93 -14.45
CA HIS A 265 2.15 23.77 -15.72
C HIS A 265 3.06 23.08 -16.75
N LYS A 266 2.51 22.07 -17.44
CA LYS A 266 3.21 21.31 -18.49
C LYS A 266 2.24 21.13 -19.66
N ASP A 267 2.61 21.68 -20.81
CA ASP A 267 1.82 21.52 -22.03
C ASP A 267 1.88 20.08 -22.54
N ASN A 268 0.81 19.66 -23.20
CA ASN A 268 0.74 18.39 -23.96
C ASN A 268 0.91 17.12 -23.11
N LEU A 269 0.42 17.12 -21.86
CA LEU A 269 0.29 15.89 -21.09
C LEU A 269 -0.63 14.90 -21.83
N GLN A 270 -0.16 13.67 -21.98
CA GLN A 270 -0.83 12.64 -22.75
C GLN A 270 -1.96 12.00 -21.96
N LYS A 271 -3.21 12.26 -22.34
CA LYS A 271 -4.37 11.60 -21.73
C LYS A 271 -4.58 10.19 -22.26
N ASP A 272 -4.38 10.00 -23.59
CA ASP A 272 -4.63 8.74 -24.24
C ASP A 272 -3.66 8.53 -25.42
N SER A 273 -3.48 7.28 -25.88
CA SER A 273 -2.63 6.95 -27.02
C SER A 273 -3.30 6.03 -28.03
N ASP A 274 -2.85 6.15 -29.30
CA ASP A 274 -3.26 5.21 -30.35
C ASP A 274 -2.87 3.78 -30.01
N ARG A 275 -1.73 3.59 -29.31
CA ARG A 275 -1.28 2.27 -28.88
C ARG A 275 -2.25 1.66 -27.86
N PHE A 276 -2.65 2.42 -26.84
CA PHE A 276 -3.65 1.97 -25.88
C PHE A 276 -4.97 1.60 -26.55
N ARG A 277 -5.48 2.46 -27.44
CA ARG A 277 -6.72 2.18 -28.19
C ARG A 277 -6.64 0.89 -29.03
N ARG A 278 -5.48 0.62 -29.64
CA ARG A 278 -5.25 -0.65 -30.36
C ARG A 278 -5.24 -1.85 -29.41
N ILE A 279 -4.58 -1.73 -28.26
CA ILE A 279 -4.52 -2.80 -27.27
C ILE A 279 -5.91 -3.13 -26.72
N LYS A 280 -6.72 -2.13 -26.40
CA LYS A 280 -8.09 -2.34 -25.94
C LYS A 280 -8.95 -3.15 -26.95
N LYS A 281 -8.78 -2.92 -28.24
CA LYS A 281 -9.52 -3.65 -29.29
C LYS A 281 -9.11 -5.14 -29.40
N ARG A 282 -7.97 -5.52 -28.84
CA ARG A 282 -7.49 -6.92 -28.82
C ARG A 282 -8.04 -7.71 -27.63
N LEU A 283 -8.51 -7.00 -26.61
CA LEU A 283 -9.05 -7.66 -25.42
C LEU A 283 -10.41 -8.29 -25.72
N PRO A 284 -10.68 -9.52 -25.23
CA PRO A 284 -12.01 -10.07 -25.29
C PRO A 284 -12.99 -9.22 -24.47
N PRO A 285 -14.28 -9.21 -24.83
CA PRO A 285 -15.29 -8.50 -24.03
C PRO A 285 -15.35 -9.06 -22.61
N LEU A 286 -15.59 -8.18 -21.64
CA LEU A 286 -15.81 -8.59 -20.26
C LEU A 286 -17.07 -9.47 -20.20
N LYS A 287 -16.98 -10.59 -19.47
CA LYS A 287 -18.16 -11.39 -19.17
C LYS A 287 -19.03 -10.62 -18.18
N LYS A 288 -20.32 -10.57 -18.43
CA LYS A 288 -21.26 -10.05 -17.43
C LYS A 288 -21.21 -10.96 -16.22
N SER A 289 -21.11 -10.38 -15.03
CA SER A 289 -21.35 -11.11 -13.77
C SER A 289 -22.80 -11.62 -13.81
N GLU A 290 -22.95 -12.96 -13.77
CA GLU A 290 -24.27 -13.59 -13.61
C GLU A 290 -24.81 -13.32 -12.20
#